data_8ff927e3a7fb47d4572d17ca23e2fbdb
#
_entry.id   8ff927e3a7fb47d4572d17ca23e2fbdb
#
_cell.length_a   1.000
_cell.length_b   1.000
_cell.length_c   1.000
_cell.angle_alpha   90.00
_cell.angle_beta   90.00
_cell.angle_gamma   90.00
#
_symmetry.space_group_name_H-M   'P 1'
#
loop_
_entity.id
_entity.type
_entity.pdbx_description
1 polymer ?
#
loop_
_entity_poly.entity_id
_entity_poly.type
_entity_poly.pdbx_seq_one_letter_code
_entity_poly.pdbx_strand_id
1 'polypeptide(L)'
;CLGAAMRHAIETQYDGRVAVLASGSLSHRFAQNGVSEQYLHKIWDPFLEQMDRRVIELWQNAQWATFMDMLPMYADKCHGEGFMHDTAMLMGILGGARYDKPVEVITPYFASSGTGQINAIFPV
;
A
#
# COMPACT_ATOMS: atom_id res chain seq x y z
N CYS A 1 -5.42 5.51 16.77
CA CYS A 1 -4.19 5.12 16.11
C CYS A 1 -3.45 6.35 15.55
N LEU A 2 -2.18 6.23 15.19
CA LEU A 2 -1.34 7.35 14.75
C LEU A 2 -1.95 8.08 13.53
N GLY A 3 -2.39 7.37 12.52
CA GLY A 3 -3.02 7.98 11.33
C GLY A 3 -4.22 8.86 11.67
N ALA A 4 -5.09 8.45 12.59
CA ALA A 4 -6.21 9.28 13.04
C ALA A 4 -5.75 10.54 13.80
N ALA A 5 -4.67 10.47 14.56
CA ALA A 5 -4.08 11.64 15.22
C ALA A 5 -3.48 12.62 14.17
N MET A 6 -2.81 12.09 13.14
CA MET A 6 -2.30 12.90 12.02
C MET A 6 -3.45 13.61 11.29
N ARG A 7 -4.53 12.89 10.98
CA ARG A 7 -5.73 13.50 10.39
C ARG A 7 -6.27 14.65 11.26
N HIS A 8 -6.44 14.39 12.54
CA HIS A 8 -6.92 15.42 13.47
C HIS A 8 -6.02 16.66 13.49
N ALA A 9 -4.70 16.47 13.52
CA ALA A 9 -3.75 17.59 13.46
C ALA A 9 -3.86 18.38 12.16
N ILE A 10 -3.98 17.70 11.02
CA ILE A 10 -4.19 18.34 9.71
C ILE A 10 -5.47 19.19 9.72
N GLU A 11 -6.58 18.63 10.17
CA GLU A 11 -7.90 19.28 10.17
C GLU A 11 -8.00 20.46 11.15
N THR A 12 -7.23 20.45 12.24
CA THR A 12 -7.37 21.44 13.32
C THR A 12 -6.28 22.49 13.37
N GLN A 13 -5.11 22.20 12.80
CA GLN A 13 -3.93 23.05 12.97
C GLN A 13 -3.36 23.61 11.67
N TYR A 14 -3.92 23.22 10.53
CA TYR A 14 -3.42 23.66 9.24
C TYR A 14 -4.57 24.11 8.32
N ASP A 15 -4.46 25.35 7.83
CA ASP A 15 -5.45 25.95 6.93
C ASP A 15 -4.89 26.00 5.49
N GLY A 16 -4.75 24.84 4.87
CA GLY A 16 -4.21 24.73 3.53
C GLY A 16 -4.43 23.36 2.92
N ARG A 17 -3.98 23.17 1.69
CA ARG A 17 -4.04 21.88 1.02
C ARG A 17 -2.90 20.99 1.50
N VAL A 18 -3.22 19.76 1.91
CA VAL A 18 -2.27 18.77 2.36
C VAL A 18 -2.31 17.56 1.44
N ALA A 19 -1.14 17.11 0.99
CA ALA A 19 -0.97 15.81 0.36
C ALA A 19 -0.22 14.90 1.33
N VAL A 20 -0.70 13.68 1.51
CA VAL A 20 -0.03 12.66 2.30
C VAL A 20 0.55 11.60 1.37
N LEU A 21 1.83 11.34 1.50
CA LEU A 21 2.52 10.32 0.73
C LEU A 21 2.81 9.10 1.62
N ALA A 22 2.19 7.96 1.31
CA ALA A 22 2.58 6.66 1.83
C ALA A 22 3.62 6.07 0.87
N SER A 23 4.88 6.08 1.29
CA SER A 23 6.02 5.65 0.46
C SER A 23 6.46 4.27 0.87
N GLY A 24 5.95 3.26 0.19
CA GLY A 24 6.32 1.87 0.38
C GLY A 24 5.96 1.04 -0.85
N SER A 25 6.55 -0.14 -0.93
CA SER A 25 6.21 -1.15 -1.92
C SER A 25 5.03 -2.01 -1.42
N LEU A 26 4.41 -2.75 -2.32
CA LEU A 26 3.50 -3.83 -1.96
C LEU A 26 4.29 -5.01 -1.38
N SER A 27 4.31 -6.18 -2.01
CA SER A 27 5.21 -7.25 -1.56
C SER A 27 6.66 -6.80 -1.62
N HIS A 28 7.44 -7.12 -0.60
CA HIS A 28 8.80 -6.58 -0.45
C HIS A 28 9.83 -7.65 -0.09
N ARG A 29 9.94 -8.66 -0.92
CA ARG A 29 11.08 -9.58 -0.86
C ARG A 29 12.20 -9.03 -1.74
N PHE A 30 12.92 -8.06 -1.19
CA PHE A 30 13.94 -7.33 -1.94
C PHE A 30 15.11 -8.23 -2.39
N ALA A 31 15.44 -8.17 -3.68
CA ALA A 31 16.56 -8.91 -4.25
C ALA A 31 17.87 -8.14 -4.09
N GLN A 32 18.84 -8.74 -3.44
CA GLN A 32 20.15 -8.13 -3.16
C GLN A 32 21.31 -8.95 -3.73
N ASN A 33 22.43 -8.28 -3.92
CA ASN A 33 23.71 -8.89 -4.29
C ASN A 33 23.66 -9.74 -5.57
N GLY A 34 24.22 -10.93 -5.55
CA GLY A 34 24.39 -11.80 -6.73
C GLY A 34 23.09 -12.30 -7.39
N VAL A 35 21.92 -12.03 -6.84
CA VAL A 35 20.62 -12.40 -7.44
C VAL A 35 19.84 -11.19 -7.96
N SER A 36 20.34 -9.98 -7.77
CA SER A 36 19.63 -8.73 -8.12
C SER A 36 19.26 -8.65 -9.61
N GLU A 37 20.15 -9.05 -10.50
CA GLU A 37 19.91 -9.01 -11.95
C GLU A 37 18.74 -9.89 -12.38
N GLN A 38 18.57 -11.07 -11.77
CA GLN A 38 17.49 -12.00 -12.09
C GLN A 38 16.11 -11.44 -11.73
N TYR A 39 16.08 -10.58 -10.71
CA TYR A 39 14.84 -10.03 -10.15
C TYR A 39 14.64 -8.55 -10.43
N LEU A 40 15.46 -7.95 -11.28
CA LEU A 40 15.35 -6.52 -11.60
C LEU A 40 13.94 -6.12 -12.05
N HIS A 41 13.28 -7.00 -12.82
CA HIS A 41 11.91 -6.80 -13.33
C HIS A 41 10.99 -7.98 -13.02
N LYS A 42 11.23 -8.68 -11.93
CA LYS A 42 10.46 -9.87 -11.53
C LYS A 42 10.16 -9.86 -10.03
N ILE A 43 9.05 -10.50 -9.68
CA ILE A 43 8.71 -10.88 -8.30
C ILE A 43 9.29 -12.27 -8.03
N TRP A 44 9.64 -12.55 -6.78
CA TRP A 44 10.19 -13.84 -6.37
C TRP A 44 9.26 -15.03 -6.59
N ASP A 45 7.97 -14.80 -6.35
CA ASP A 45 6.97 -15.85 -6.29
C ASP A 45 5.68 -15.36 -6.93
N PRO A 46 5.06 -16.15 -7.83
CA PRO A 46 3.74 -15.82 -8.38
C PRO A 46 2.67 -15.56 -7.32
N PHE A 47 2.76 -16.18 -6.15
CA PHE A 47 1.86 -15.93 -5.03
C PHE A 47 1.92 -14.46 -4.58
N LEU A 48 3.13 -13.89 -4.47
CA LEU A 48 3.31 -12.48 -4.07
C LEU A 48 2.63 -11.54 -5.08
N GLU A 49 2.83 -11.78 -6.37
CA GLU A 49 2.19 -10.99 -7.43
C GLU A 49 0.66 -11.11 -7.38
N GLN A 50 0.13 -12.30 -7.18
CA GLN A 50 -1.32 -12.51 -7.05
C GLN A 50 -1.89 -11.74 -5.87
N MET A 51 -1.20 -11.74 -4.74
CA MET A 51 -1.62 -11.02 -3.55
C MET A 51 -1.54 -9.50 -3.74
N ASP A 52 -0.51 -9.00 -4.40
CA ASP A 52 -0.39 -7.58 -4.77
C ASP A 52 -1.57 -7.14 -5.65
N ARG A 53 -1.87 -7.92 -6.68
CA ARG A 53 -3.01 -7.66 -7.57
C ARG A 53 -4.34 -7.71 -6.83
N ARG A 54 -4.47 -8.61 -5.83
CA ARG A 54 -5.65 -8.67 -4.98
C ARG A 54 -5.79 -7.42 -4.11
N VAL A 55 -4.71 -6.90 -3.56
CA VAL A 55 -4.72 -5.62 -2.83
C VAL A 55 -5.21 -4.49 -3.74
N ILE A 56 -4.66 -4.39 -4.93
CA ILE A 56 -5.03 -3.36 -5.92
C ILE A 56 -6.52 -3.48 -6.29
N GLU A 57 -7.00 -4.68 -6.53
CA GLU A 57 -8.43 -4.93 -6.82
C GLU A 57 -9.34 -4.47 -5.67
N LEU A 58 -8.97 -4.78 -4.43
CA LEU A 58 -9.72 -4.33 -3.25
C LEU A 58 -9.77 -2.80 -3.15
N TRP A 59 -8.66 -2.12 -3.41
CA TRP A 59 -8.57 -0.66 -3.43
C TRP A 59 -9.43 -0.05 -4.53
N GLN A 60 -9.37 -0.57 -5.75
CA GLN A 60 -10.14 -0.07 -6.89
C GLN A 60 -11.65 -0.28 -6.72
N ASN A 61 -12.07 -1.29 -5.95
CA ASN A 61 -13.46 -1.60 -5.67
C ASN A 61 -13.94 -1.07 -4.30
N ALA A 62 -13.15 -0.23 -3.64
CA ALA A 62 -13.45 0.33 -2.31
C ALA A 62 -13.80 -0.75 -1.25
N GLN A 63 -13.22 -1.95 -1.36
CA GLN A 63 -13.45 -3.06 -0.44
C GLN A 63 -12.56 -2.96 0.80
N TRP A 64 -12.67 -1.85 1.51
CA TRP A 64 -11.74 -1.46 2.58
C TRP A 64 -11.80 -2.36 3.81
N ALA A 65 -12.98 -2.81 4.20
CA ALA A 65 -13.09 -3.76 5.32
C ALA A 65 -12.33 -5.05 5.02
N THR A 66 -12.53 -5.62 3.83
CA THR A 66 -11.82 -6.83 3.38
C THR A 66 -10.32 -6.60 3.29
N PHE A 67 -9.89 -5.44 2.77
CA PHE A 67 -8.48 -5.08 2.72
C PHE A 67 -7.87 -5.00 4.12
N MET A 68 -8.51 -4.32 5.05
CA MET A 68 -8.00 -4.17 6.42
C MET A 68 -7.95 -5.51 7.16
N ASP A 69 -8.92 -6.39 6.95
CA ASP A 69 -8.90 -7.75 7.51
C ASP A 69 -7.77 -8.60 6.94
N MET A 70 -7.43 -8.40 5.67
CA MET A 70 -6.34 -9.09 5.00
C MET A 70 -4.96 -8.55 5.38
N LEU A 71 -4.85 -7.29 5.76
CA LEU A 71 -3.59 -6.56 5.91
C LEU A 71 -2.56 -7.25 6.81
N PRO A 72 -2.92 -7.80 8.01
CA PRO A 72 -1.94 -8.49 8.85
C PRO A 72 -1.34 -9.73 8.18
N MET A 73 -2.16 -10.52 7.51
CA MET A 73 -1.71 -11.69 6.77
C MET A 73 -0.81 -11.29 5.60
N TYR A 74 -1.22 -10.27 4.85
CA TYR A 74 -0.45 -9.74 3.74
C TYR A 74 0.92 -9.23 4.20
N ALA A 75 0.98 -8.45 5.28
CA ALA A 75 2.23 -7.94 5.84
C ALA A 75 3.20 -9.07 6.23
N ASP A 76 2.68 -10.15 6.82
CA ASP A 76 3.49 -11.31 7.24
C ASP A 76 3.89 -12.20 6.06
N LYS A 77 2.96 -12.63 5.23
CA LYS A 77 3.20 -13.63 4.17
C LYS A 77 3.77 -13.04 2.88
N CYS A 78 3.43 -11.80 2.57
CA CYS A 78 3.90 -11.12 1.36
C CYS A 78 5.08 -10.20 1.65
N HIS A 79 5.57 -10.17 2.88
CA HIS A 79 6.68 -9.30 3.28
C HIS A 79 6.43 -7.84 2.93
N GLY A 80 5.19 -7.36 3.06
CA GLY A 80 4.84 -5.97 2.74
C GLY A 80 5.83 -4.98 3.35
N GLU A 81 6.24 -3.97 2.60
CA GLU A 81 7.30 -3.06 3.03
C GLU A 81 6.98 -2.43 4.38
N GLY A 82 7.97 -2.45 5.30
CA GLY A 82 7.81 -1.94 6.65
C GLY A 82 6.63 -2.55 7.40
N PHE A 83 6.26 -3.81 7.12
CA PHE A 83 5.04 -4.45 7.63
C PHE A 83 3.76 -3.66 7.31
N MET A 84 3.74 -2.95 6.18
CA MET A 84 2.61 -2.12 5.73
C MET A 84 2.21 -1.02 6.73
N HIS A 85 3.16 -0.53 7.53
CA HIS A 85 2.86 0.51 8.52
C HIS A 85 2.47 1.85 7.89
N ASP A 86 3.10 2.23 6.79
CA ASP A 86 2.78 3.43 6.01
C ASP A 86 1.34 3.35 5.47
N THR A 87 0.97 2.21 4.89
CA THR A 87 -0.40 1.95 4.42
C THR A 87 -1.40 1.95 5.57
N ALA A 88 -1.06 1.33 6.70
CA ALA A 88 -1.92 1.34 7.90
C ALA A 88 -2.11 2.76 8.46
N MET A 89 -1.08 3.60 8.41
CA MET A 89 -1.17 5.02 8.79
C MET A 89 -2.05 5.79 7.81
N LEU A 90 -1.85 5.60 6.49
CA LEU A 90 -2.69 6.20 5.46
C LEU A 90 -4.16 5.85 5.66
N MET A 91 -4.47 4.57 5.88
CA MET A 91 -5.84 4.14 6.18
C MET A 91 -6.41 4.82 7.43
N GLY A 92 -5.58 5.02 8.46
CA GLY A 92 -5.98 5.78 9.64
C GLY A 92 -6.31 7.25 9.35
N ILE A 93 -5.57 7.89 8.45
CA ILE A 93 -5.83 9.27 7.98
C ILE A 93 -7.14 9.32 7.17
N LEU A 94 -7.37 8.36 6.30
CA LEU A 94 -8.55 8.29 5.44
C LEU A 94 -9.85 7.94 6.20
N GLY A 95 -9.76 7.44 7.42
CA GLY A 95 -10.91 7.08 8.25
C GLY A 95 -11.12 5.58 8.45
N GLY A 96 -10.15 4.77 8.05
CA GLY A 96 -10.16 3.32 8.19
C GLY A 96 -11.27 2.65 7.37
N ALA A 97 -12.00 1.73 7.98
CA ALA A 97 -13.09 1.00 7.31
C ALA A 97 -14.29 1.88 6.87
N ARG A 98 -14.32 3.15 7.30
CA ARG A 98 -15.36 4.11 6.86
C ARG A 98 -14.98 4.85 5.58
N TYR A 99 -13.75 4.70 5.12
CA TYR A 99 -13.36 5.20 3.81
C TYR A 99 -14.09 4.41 2.73
N ASP A 100 -14.71 5.07 1.78
CA ASP A 100 -15.64 4.46 0.83
C ASP A 100 -15.32 4.78 -0.64
N LYS A 101 -14.20 5.49 -0.87
CA LYS A 101 -13.84 5.88 -2.23
C LYS A 101 -12.92 4.85 -2.89
N PRO A 102 -13.12 4.57 -4.18
CA PRO A 102 -12.21 3.74 -4.95
C PRO A 102 -10.89 4.48 -5.20
N VAL A 103 -9.82 3.71 -5.30
CA VAL A 103 -8.49 4.22 -5.61
C VAL A 103 -8.31 4.38 -7.12
N GLU A 104 -7.71 5.49 -7.52
CA GLU A 104 -7.25 5.70 -8.90
C GLU A 104 -5.83 5.16 -9.05
N VAL A 105 -5.68 4.13 -9.86
CA VAL A 105 -4.37 3.56 -10.20
C VAL A 105 -3.76 4.35 -11.35
N ILE A 106 -2.62 5.00 -11.11
CA ILE A 106 -1.96 5.89 -12.07
C ILE A 106 -1.02 5.12 -13.01
N THR A 107 -0.31 4.11 -12.47
CA THR A 107 0.62 3.30 -13.26
C THR A 107 0.17 1.85 -13.32
N PRO A 108 0.53 1.10 -14.37
CA PRO A 108 0.44 -0.35 -14.31
C PRO A 108 1.23 -0.89 -13.11
N TYR A 109 0.80 -2.03 -12.58
CA TYR A 109 1.60 -2.79 -11.64
C TYR A 109 2.89 -3.25 -12.29
N PHE A 110 4.01 -3.08 -11.62
CA PHE A 110 5.31 -3.52 -12.11
C PHE A 110 6.18 -4.10 -10.99
N ALA A 111 7.13 -4.93 -11.38
CA ALA A 111 8.11 -5.49 -10.47
C ALA A 111 9.41 -4.68 -10.53
N SER A 112 10.01 -4.44 -9.38
CA SER A 112 11.33 -3.81 -9.26
C SER A 112 12.14 -4.49 -8.17
N SER A 113 13.24 -5.13 -8.57
CA SER A 113 14.18 -5.79 -7.63
C SER A 113 13.50 -6.77 -6.66
N GLY A 114 12.55 -7.54 -7.16
CA GLY A 114 11.81 -8.54 -6.38
C GLY A 114 10.61 -7.97 -5.60
N THR A 115 10.35 -6.66 -5.70
CA THR A 115 9.26 -5.98 -5.00
C THR A 115 8.12 -5.60 -5.95
N GLY A 116 6.88 -5.62 -5.46
CA GLY A 116 5.71 -5.17 -6.20
C GLY A 116 5.49 -3.67 -6.05
N GLN A 117 5.31 -2.97 -7.18
CA GLN A 117 5.21 -1.51 -7.22
C GLN A 117 3.94 -1.05 -7.93
N ILE A 118 3.36 0.03 -7.41
CA ILE A 118 2.24 0.73 -8.03
C ILE A 118 2.20 2.18 -7.56
N ASN A 119 1.74 3.09 -8.41
CA ASN A 119 1.38 4.44 -8.01
C ASN A 119 -0.14 4.59 -8.05
N ALA A 120 -0.70 5.10 -6.97
CA ALA A 120 -2.13 5.22 -6.80
C ALA A 120 -2.53 6.48 -6.03
N ILE A 121 -3.67 7.05 -6.34
CA ILE A 121 -4.29 8.17 -5.63
C ILE A 121 -5.48 7.67 -4.83
N PHE A 122 -5.50 8.01 -3.56
CA PHE A 122 -6.60 7.80 -2.63
C PHE A 122 -7.36 9.13 -2.50
N PRO A 123 -8.48 9.33 -3.21
CA PRO A 123 -9.21 10.59 -3.18
C PRO A 123 -9.81 10.86 -1.80
N VAL A 124 -9.90 12.13 -1.41
CA VAL A 124 -10.51 12.58 -0.16
C VAL A 124 -11.75 13.43 -0.40
#